data_b80515d52ae6c5dad966cd28a80f20df
#
_entry.id   b80515d52ae6c5dad966cd28a80f20df
#
_cell.length_a   1.000
_cell.length_b   1.000
_cell.length_c   1.000
_cell.angle_alpha   90.00
_cell.angle_beta   90.00
_cell.angle_gamma   90.00
#
_symmetry.space_group_name_H-M   'P 1'
#
loop_
_entity.id
_entity.type
_entity.pdbx_description
1 polymer ?
#
loop_
_entity_poly.entity_id
_entity_poly.type
_entity_poly.pdbx_seq_one_letter_code
_entity_poly.pdbx_strand_id
1 'polypeptide(L)'
;ASAAEWGISAKSLPVYRSAVRALLRRLGLIAQRAATAAAVPEPWRLLLALVPPGYGSARIVPFAEFCAGRGLLPASVGTAAVASYMADCDSRLAVRDSRRMGRMLVTAWNGCAASIADWPAPPLVMPPARVKSYAPPFTDYPASFQAEIQTLRARLSGGCGGGLYAEDGEEDAQPLARPLRPRALTSRMNALRLTAGALVLSGRRIETITSLGCLTEREALRAICSWHWEHAGHKASSNTGSIAVTLRMLARHVVRLGEPALRQVIADTAPLIPPVCREITDKNIRRLQQFEDPRKQAALLHLPERVMEEAEILRERGLGQQAAWMAGVALGIEIELAMPLRLGNLVGLRLGHHLQGVFGQGEMVHVTIPPGEVKNATTLTFRLGPDAVAMLRRYLTVFRPLGPNAEGDFLFPNRDHGDIARQDGGFGKAIGEAVRRHIGARLNAHLFRCLAGVLILRENPDAISDLRLLLGHKTLETTLRFYALICREQAAERHVARITRLREDSRMLAAATFGRRIRRGTLSGRGSVR
;
A
#
# COMPACT_ATOMS: atom_id res chain seq x y z
N ALA A 1 -3.24 -28.14 -16.61
CA ALA A 1 -4.55 -27.51 -16.73
C ALA A 1 -4.44 -26.01 -16.44
N SER A 2 -5.03 -25.16 -17.23
CA SER A 2 -5.11 -23.70 -17.07
C SER A 2 -6.17 -23.33 -16.01
N ALA A 3 -6.12 -22.09 -15.51
CA ALA A 3 -7.14 -21.61 -14.57
C ALA A 3 -8.54 -21.58 -15.22
N ALA A 4 -8.60 -21.32 -16.53
CA ALA A 4 -9.83 -21.27 -17.30
C ALA A 4 -10.49 -22.66 -17.43
N GLU A 5 -9.70 -23.72 -17.64
CA GLU A 5 -10.20 -25.10 -17.71
C GLU A 5 -10.86 -25.57 -16.39
N TRP A 6 -10.48 -24.94 -15.28
CA TRP A 6 -11.01 -25.25 -13.95
C TRP A 6 -12.08 -24.26 -13.50
N GLY A 7 -12.45 -23.30 -14.31
CA GLY A 7 -13.44 -22.27 -13.97
C GLY A 7 -13.02 -21.35 -12.81
N ILE A 8 -11.72 -21.26 -12.50
CA ILE A 8 -11.17 -20.49 -11.38
C ILE A 8 -10.31 -19.32 -11.85
N SER A 9 -10.15 -18.29 -11.01
CA SER A 9 -9.29 -17.17 -11.36
C SER A 9 -7.81 -17.59 -11.44
N ALA A 10 -7.04 -16.95 -12.31
CA ALA A 10 -5.60 -17.15 -12.41
C ALA A 10 -4.86 -16.89 -11.07
N LYS A 11 -5.44 -16.08 -10.18
CA LYS A 11 -4.93 -15.82 -8.83
C LYS A 11 -5.22 -16.97 -7.85
N SER A 12 -6.31 -17.70 -8.06
CA SER A 12 -6.73 -18.81 -7.19
C SER A 12 -5.99 -20.11 -7.50
N LEU A 13 -5.62 -20.33 -8.76
CA LEU A 13 -4.96 -21.56 -9.18
C LEU A 13 -3.73 -21.98 -8.35
N PRO A 14 -2.80 -21.08 -7.95
CA PRO A 14 -1.68 -21.47 -7.08
C PRO A 14 -2.08 -21.83 -5.67
N VAL A 15 -3.15 -21.25 -5.15
CA VAL A 15 -3.68 -21.57 -3.81
C VAL A 15 -4.21 -22.99 -3.81
N TYR A 16 -5.04 -23.33 -4.81
CA TYR A 16 -5.56 -24.71 -4.96
C TYR A 16 -4.44 -25.73 -5.20
N ARG A 17 -3.47 -25.42 -6.06
CA ARG A 17 -2.30 -26.27 -6.26
C ARG A 17 -1.49 -26.49 -4.99
N SER A 18 -1.33 -25.47 -4.15
CA SER A 18 -0.66 -25.57 -2.86
C SER A 18 -1.45 -26.45 -1.89
N ALA A 19 -2.77 -26.28 -1.82
CA ALA A 19 -3.65 -27.08 -0.98
C ALA A 19 -3.65 -28.57 -1.40
N VAL A 20 -3.76 -28.82 -2.71
CA VAL A 20 -3.70 -30.19 -3.25
C VAL A 20 -2.36 -30.85 -2.96
N ARG A 21 -1.23 -30.15 -3.13
CA ARG A 21 0.10 -30.66 -2.78
C ARG A 21 0.22 -30.95 -1.29
N ALA A 22 -0.32 -30.09 -0.43
CA ALA A 22 -0.33 -30.32 1.02
C ALA A 22 -1.13 -31.59 1.37
N LEU A 23 -2.29 -31.79 0.73
CA LEU A 23 -3.11 -32.97 0.88
C LEU A 23 -2.38 -34.25 0.41
N LEU A 24 -1.79 -34.21 -0.79
CA LEU A 24 -1.02 -35.33 -1.34
C LEU A 24 0.18 -35.72 -0.47
N ARG A 25 0.84 -34.73 0.18
CA ARG A 25 1.89 -35.01 1.18
C ARG A 25 1.34 -35.67 2.42
N ARG A 26 0.19 -35.20 2.93
CA ARG A 26 -0.48 -35.81 4.10
C ARG A 26 -0.88 -37.26 3.85
N LEU A 27 -1.28 -37.56 2.62
CA LEU A 27 -1.66 -38.91 2.19
C LEU A 27 -0.44 -39.78 1.84
N GLY A 28 0.80 -39.27 1.96
CA GLY A 28 2.01 -40.01 1.61
C GLY A 28 2.21 -40.25 0.11
N LEU A 29 1.38 -39.64 -0.75
CA LEU A 29 1.42 -39.83 -2.21
C LEU A 29 2.54 -39.00 -2.88
N ILE A 30 3.09 -38.01 -2.20
CA ILE A 30 4.29 -37.29 -2.60
C ILE A 30 5.21 -37.08 -1.40
N ALA A 31 6.52 -37.21 -1.63
CA ALA A 31 7.51 -37.15 -0.55
C ALA A 31 7.42 -35.85 0.26
N GLN A 32 7.58 -35.95 1.57
CA GLN A 32 7.72 -34.79 2.44
C GLN A 32 9.06 -34.10 2.17
N ARG A 33 9.05 -32.78 2.14
CA ARG A 33 10.21 -31.94 1.82
C ARG A 33 11.38 -32.06 2.81
N ALA A 34 11.14 -32.65 3.99
CA ALA A 34 12.16 -32.86 5.02
C ALA A 34 13.18 -33.97 4.67
N ALA A 35 12.89 -34.83 3.66
CA ALA A 35 13.82 -35.87 3.21
C ALA A 35 14.92 -35.34 2.26
N THR A 36 14.80 -34.12 1.74
CA THR A 36 15.69 -33.62 0.68
C THR A 36 17.01 -33.03 1.19
N ALA A 37 17.06 -32.50 2.40
CA ALA A 37 18.32 -32.02 2.97
C ALA A 37 19.35 -33.17 3.23
N ALA A 38 18.87 -34.39 3.40
CA ALA A 38 19.73 -35.58 3.55
C ALA A 38 20.30 -36.09 2.21
N ALA A 39 19.79 -35.63 1.08
CA ALA A 39 20.17 -36.11 -0.26
C ALA A 39 21.28 -35.28 -0.94
N VAL A 40 21.74 -34.16 -0.32
CA VAL A 40 22.84 -33.37 -0.89
C VAL A 40 24.19 -33.86 -0.42
N PRO A 41 25.26 -33.77 -1.27
CA PRO A 41 26.62 -34.16 -0.92
C PRO A 41 27.14 -33.42 0.31
N GLU A 42 28.11 -34.01 1.00
CA GLU A 42 28.63 -33.52 2.28
C GLU A 42 29.04 -32.05 2.29
N PRO A 43 29.74 -31.48 1.30
CA PRO A 43 30.07 -30.06 1.31
C PRO A 43 28.84 -29.14 1.40
N TRP A 44 27.74 -29.54 0.77
CA TRP A 44 26.47 -28.80 0.84
C TRP A 44 25.75 -29.01 2.17
N ARG A 45 25.83 -30.20 2.78
CA ARG A 45 25.27 -30.47 4.12
C ARG A 45 25.93 -29.61 5.18
N LEU A 46 27.27 -29.50 5.13
CA LEU A 46 28.04 -28.66 6.05
C LEU A 46 27.64 -27.19 5.90
N LEU A 47 27.55 -26.66 4.67
CA LEU A 47 27.10 -25.29 4.43
C LEU A 47 25.67 -25.08 4.94
N LEU A 48 24.74 -26.00 4.66
CA LEU A 48 23.34 -25.87 5.08
C LEU A 48 23.16 -25.94 6.59
N ALA A 49 24.05 -26.64 7.31
CA ALA A 49 24.05 -26.69 8.78
C ALA A 49 24.41 -25.31 9.40
N LEU A 50 25.18 -24.49 8.70
CA LEU A 50 25.51 -23.12 9.13
C LEU A 50 24.36 -22.14 8.92
N VAL A 51 23.40 -22.45 8.04
CA VAL A 51 22.30 -21.51 7.69
C VAL A 51 21.27 -21.48 8.82
N PRO A 52 21.00 -20.31 9.44
CA PRO A 52 19.98 -20.19 10.46
C PRO A 52 18.62 -20.63 9.97
N PRO A 53 17.81 -21.32 10.81
CA PRO A 53 16.45 -21.71 10.43
C PRO A 53 15.59 -20.48 10.17
N GLY A 54 14.81 -20.48 9.06
CA GLY A 54 13.89 -19.40 8.73
C GLY A 54 13.85 -19.05 7.26
N TYR A 55 13.65 -17.78 6.96
CA TYR A 55 13.47 -17.28 5.61
C TYR A 55 14.68 -17.52 4.69
N GLY A 56 15.89 -17.43 5.23
CA GLY A 56 17.15 -17.67 4.51
C GLY A 56 17.26 -19.13 4.06
N SER A 57 17.06 -20.08 4.96
CA SER A 57 17.14 -21.52 4.66
C SER A 57 16.16 -21.94 3.56
N ALA A 58 14.93 -21.40 3.56
CA ALA A 58 13.93 -21.67 2.53
C ALA A 58 14.34 -21.21 1.12
N ARG A 59 15.38 -20.36 0.99
CA ARG A 59 15.92 -19.86 -0.28
C ARG A 59 17.21 -20.56 -0.69
N ILE A 60 18.07 -20.83 0.27
CA ILE A 60 19.38 -21.45 0.05
C ILE A 60 19.23 -22.95 -0.23
N VAL A 61 18.39 -23.67 0.49
CA VAL A 61 18.20 -25.13 0.31
C VAL A 61 17.86 -25.53 -1.13
N PRO A 62 16.84 -24.95 -1.81
CA PRO A 62 16.55 -25.33 -3.20
C PRO A 62 17.67 -24.99 -4.19
N PHE A 63 18.47 -23.98 -3.89
CA PHE A 63 19.62 -23.62 -4.69
C PHE A 63 20.79 -24.59 -4.47
N ALA A 64 21.03 -25.01 -3.24
CA ALA A 64 22.01 -26.03 -2.89
C ALA A 64 21.69 -27.37 -3.57
N GLU A 65 20.43 -27.80 -3.55
CA GLU A 65 19.93 -28.97 -4.28
C GLU A 65 20.18 -28.87 -5.79
N PHE A 66 19.91 -27.69 -6.37
CA PHE A 66 20.14 -27.42 -7.78
C PHE A 66 21.64 -27.48 -8.15
N CYS A 67 22.51 -26.87 -7.36
CA CYS A 67 23.95 -26.87 -7.57
C CYS A 67 24.54 -28.27 -7.36
N ALA A 68 24.15 -28.97 -6.30
CA ALA A 68 24.58 -30.33 -6.03
C ALA A 68 24.22 -31.30 -7.16
N GLY A 69 23.01 -31.21 -7.71
CA GLY A 69 22.56 -31.99 -8.86
C GLY A 69 23.36 -31.72 -10.16
N ARG A 70 24.17 -30.65 -10.20
CA ARG A 70 25.06 -30.30 -11.30
C ARG A 70 26.55 -30.50 -10.96
N GLY A 71 26.84 -31.09 -9.82
CA GLY A 71 28.22 -31.33 -9.36
C GLY A 71 28.97 -30.06 -8.95
N LEU A 72 28.29 -28.94 -8.73
CA LEU A 72 28.89 -27.69 -8.26
C LEU A 72 29.16 -27.77 -6.75
N LEU A 73 30.36 -27.39 -6.33
CA LEU A 73 30.73 -27.24 -4.93
C LEU A 73 30.34 -25.85 -4.38
N PRO A 74 30.08 -25.71 -3.07
CA PRO A 74 29.80 -24.40 -2.47
C PRO A 74 30.82 -23.32 -2.81
N ALA A 75 32.11 -23.63 -2.77
CA ALA A 75 33.20 -22.70 -3.06
C ALA A 75 33.25 -22.24 -4.52
N SER A 76 32.67 -23.01 -5.45
CA SER A 76 32.67 -22.69 -6.90
C SER A 76 31.39 -21.96 -7.34
N VAL A 77 30.48 -21.67 -6.42
CA VAL A 77 29.23 -20.99 -6.74
C VAL A 77 29.50 -19.52 -7.07
N GLY A 78 28.99 -19.08 -8.21
CA GLY A 78 29.13 -17.70 -8.69
C GLY A 78 27.90 -17.23 -9.46
N THR A 79 28.02 -16.10 -10.12
CA THR A 79 26.93 -15.45 -10.89
C THR A 79 26.33 -16.37 -11.96
N ALA A 80 27.14 -17.20 -12.60
CA ALA A 80 26.67 -18.17 -13.60
C ALA A 80 25.75 -19.23 -13.00
N ALA A 81 26.02 -19.72 -11.79
CA ALA A 81 25.17 -20.67 -11.10
C ALA A 81 23.82 -20.06 -10.74
N VAL A 82 23.79 -18.80 -10.29
CA VAL A 82 22.56 -18.06 -10.02
C VAL A 82 21.73 -17.86 -11.30
N ALA A 83 22.38 -17.48 -12.40
CA ALA A 83 21.72 -17.30 -13.70
C ALA A 83 21.10 -18.63 -14.20
N SER A 84 21.86 -19.73 -14.11
CA SER A 84 21.36 -21.07 -14.46
C SER A 84 20.21 -21.53 -13.58
N TYR A 85 20.26 -21.23 -12.28
CA TYR A 85 19.16 -21.51 -11.36
C TYR A 85 17.89 -20.70 -11.69
N MET A 86 18.05 -19.42 -12.06
CA MET A 86 16.93 -18.60 -12.50
C MET A 86 16.30 -19.13 -13.78
N ALA A 87 17.10 -19.56 -14.76
CA ALA A 87 16.61 -20.18 -15.99
C ALA A 87 15.87 -21.50 -15.73
N ASP A 88 16.38 -22.33 -14.82
CA ASP A 88 15.68 -23.54 -14.36
C ASP A 88 14.35 -23.20 -13.67
N CYS A 89 14.33 -22.15 -12.86
CA CYS A 89 13.09 -21.64 -12.24
C CYS A 89 12.08 -21.16 -13.28
N ASP A 90 12.50 -20.51 -14.36
CA ASP A 90 11.62 -20.05 -15.45
C ASP A 90 10.96 -21.23 -16.19
N SER A 91 11.67 -22.36 -16.33
CA SER A 91 11.14 -23.58 -16.94
C SER A 91 10.07 -24.28 -16.07
N ARG A 92 10.03 -23.97 -14.78
CA ARG A 92 9.08 -24.57 -13.82
C ARG A 92 7.75 -23.83 -13.79
N LEU A 93 6.66 -24.47 -14.17
CA LEU A 93 5.28 -23.93 -14.18
C LEU A 93 4.82 -23.30 -12.84
N ALA A 94 5.53 -23.54 -11.74
CA ALA A 94 5.17 -23.05 -10.41
C ALA A 94 5.88 -21.76 -10.02
N VAL A 95 6.90 -21.32 -10.75
CA VAL A 95 7.67 -20.11 -10.44
C VAL A 95 7.19 -18.96 -11.31
N ARG A 96 6.65 -17.92 -10.67
CA ARG A 96 6.09 -16.75 -11.37
C ARG A 96 7.10 -15.64 -11.68
N ASP A 97 8.22 -15.61 -10.95
CA ASP A 97 9.21 -14.53 -11.03
C ASP A 97 10.57 -15.08 -10.57
N SER A 98 11.29 -15.69 -11.50
CA SER A 98 12.62 -16.26 -11.28
C SER A 98 13.65 -15.19 -10.86
N ARG A 99 13.58 -13.98 -11.42
CA ARG A 99 14.48 -12.87 -11.05
C ARG A 99 14.29 -12.46 -9.60
N ARG A 100 13.05 -12.39 -9.14
CA ARG A 100 12.76 -12.15 -7.72
C ARG A 100 13.33 -13.27 -6.86
N MET A 101 13.16 -14.52 -7.28
CA MET A 101 13.71 -15.69 -6.58
C MET A 101 15.24 -15.60 -6.49
N GLY A 102 15.92 -15.31 -7.61
CA GLY A 102 17.37 -15.11 -7.64
C GLY A 102 17.85 -14.00 -6.72
N ARG A 103 17.16 -12.85 -6.73
CA ARG A 103 17.50 -11.73 -5.81
C ARG A 103 17.31 -12.09 -4.34
N MET A 104 16.23 -12.79 -4.01
CA MET A 104 15.97 -13.24 -2.64
C MET A 104 17.00 -14.29 -2.18
N LEU A 105 17.41 -15.17 -3.08
CA LEU A 105 18.51 -16.12 -2.84
C LEU A 105 19.80 -15.37 -2.54
N VAL A 106 20.21 -14.45 -3.43
CA VAL A 106 21.47 -13.70 -3.26
C VAL A 106 21.46 -12.85 -2.00
N THR A 107 20.33 -12.24 -1.65
CA THR A 107 20.19 -11.52 -0.38
C THR A 107 20.40 -12.44 0.82
N ALA A 108 19.79 -13.64 0.81
CA ALA A 108 19.96 -14.61 1.89
C ALA A 108 21.39 -15.15 1.97
N TRP A 109 21.99 -15.48 0.82
CA TRP A 109 23.37 -15.96 0.71
C TRP A 109 24.37 -14.95 1.22
N ASN A 110 24.33 -13.72 0.72
CA ASN A 110 25.23 -12.66 1.15
C ASN A 110 25.02 -12.27 2.62
N GLY A 111 23.80 -12.39 3.12
CA GLY A 111 23.51 -12.23 4.56
C GLY A 111 24.23 -13.30 5.40
N CYS A 112 24.24 -14.56 4.97
CA CYS A 112 25.02 -15.62 5.62
C CYS A 112 26.52 -15.35 5.49
N ALA A 113 27.01 -15.00 4.31
CA ALA A 113 28.43 -14.69 4.08
C ALA A 113 28.94 -13.51 4.94
N ALA A 114 28.07 -12.54 5.26
CA ALA A 114 28.44 -11.41 6.11
C ALA A 114 28.37 -11.71 7.61
N SER A 115 27.52 -12.67 8.03
CA SER A 115 27.26 -12.95 9.44
C SER A 115 27.94 -14.21 9.99
N ILE A 116 28.44 -15.09 9.12
CA ILE A 116 29.04 -16.38 9.49
C ILE A 116 30.53 -16.34 9.09
N ALA A 117 31.42 -16.33 10.08
CA ALA A 117 32.87 -16.20 9.85
C ALA A 117 33.45 -17.32 8.95
N ASP A 118 32.99 -18.55 9.12
CA ASP A 118 33.44 -19.72 8.37
C ASP A 118 32.57 -20.04 7.15
N TRP A 119 31.93 -19.04 6.54
CA TRP A 119 31.10 -19.25 5.37
C TRP A 119 31.97 -19.70 4.17
N PRO A 120 31.76 -20.91 3.65
CA PRO A 120 32.72 -21.55 2.71
C PRO A 120 32.58 -21.10 1.26
N ALA A 121 31.95 -19.97 0.98
CA ALA A 121 31.64 -19.55 -0.37
C ALA A 121 31.70 -18.03 -0.54
N PRO A 122 32.06 -17.50 -1.73
CA PRO A 122 32.12 -16.07 -1.96
C PRO A 122 30.74 -15.42 -1.98
N PRO A 123 30.66 -14.10 -1.72
CA PRO A 123 29.45 -13.31 -1.95
C PRO A 123 29.02 -13.37 -3.42
N LEU A 124 27.72 -13.40 -3.63
CA LEU A 124 27.13 -13.47 -4.97
C LEU A 124 26.73 -12.09 -5.49
N VAL A 125 26.89 -11.88 -6.80
CA VAL A 125 26.47 -10.64 -7.45
C VAL A 125 24.94 -10.61 -7.55
N MET A 126 24.35 -9.49 -7.12
CA MET A 126 22.91 -9.31 -7.13
C MET A 126 22.36 -9.27 -8.55
N PRO A 127 21.43 -10.17 -8.93
CA PRO A 127 20.79 -10.11 -10.24
C PRO A 127 20.07 -8.77 -10.43
N PRO A 128 20.04 -8.20 -11.65
CA PRO A 128 19.36 -6.95 -11.91
C PRO A 128 17.89 -7.04 -11.51
N ALA A 129 17.37 -5.99 -10.92
CA ALA A 129 15.96 -5.92 -10.60
C ALA A 129 15.14 -6.01 -11.89
N ARG A 130 13.97 -6.66 -11.83
CA ARG A 130 13.03 -6.56 -12.94
C ARG A 130 12.70 -5.09 -13.13
N VAL A 131 13.08 -4.52 -14.24
CA VAL A 131 12.64 -3.17 -14.62
C VAL A 131 11.12 -3.27 -14.82
N LYS A 132 10.37 -2.84 -13.84
CA LYS A 132 8.89 -2.80 -13.91
C LYS A 132 8.40 -1.68 -14.83
N SER A 133 9.30 -0.82 -15.26
CA SER A 133 9.01 0.31 -16.10
C SER A 133 9.37 -0.01 -17.56
N TYR A 134 8.42 0.15 -18.43
CA TYR A 134 8.62 0.10 -19.87
C TYR A 134 9.33 1.37 -20.38
N ALA A 135 9.36 2.45 -19.59
CA ALA A 135 9.92 3.74 -20.00
C ALA A 135 11.43 3.79 -19.73
N PRO A 136 12.23 4.22 -20.69
CA PRO A 136 13.66 4.50 -20.50
C PRO A 136 13.90 5.49 -19.37
N PRO A 137 15.04 5.45 -18.68
CA PRO A 137 15.45 6.51 -17.76
C PRO A 137 15.72 7.80 -18.53
N PHE A 138 15.62 8.94 -17.87
CA PHE A 138 15.87 10.22 -18.53
C PHE A 138 17.30 10.36 -19.06
N THR A 139 18.26 9.63 -18.51
CA THR A 139 19.65 9.58 -18.96
C THR A 139 19.85 9.05 -20.38
N ASP A 140 18.87 8.32 -20.91
CA ASP A 140 18.95 7.74 -22.25
C ASP A 140 18.46 8.71 -23.33
N TYR A 141 17.86 9.84 -22.94
CA TYR A 141 17.38 10.88 -23.84
C TYR A 141 18.49 11.90 -24.16
N PRO A 142 18.36 12.71 -25.24
CA PRO A 142 19.29 13.76 -25.58
C PRO A 142 19.56 14.75 -24.43
N ALA A 143 20.77 15.31 -24.37
CA ALA A 143 21.17 16.23 -23.31
C ALA A 143 20.26 17.46 -23.18
N SER A 144 19.72 17.98 -24.31
CA SER A 144 18.76 19.09 -24.32
C SER A 144 17.46 18.73 -23.60
N PHE A 145 16.91 17.52 -23.84
CA PHE A 145 15.74 17.03 -23.15
C PHE A 145 16.00 16.87 -21.64
N GLN A 146 17.17 16.32 -21.28
CA GLN A 146 17.57 16.17 -19.87
C GLN A 146 17.66 17.53 -19.15
N ALA A 147 18.21 18.56 -19.82
CA ALA A 147 18.31 19.92 -19.26
C ALA A 147 16.91 20.51 -18.99
N GLU A 148 15.97 20.38 -19.94
CA GLU A 148 14.59 20.82 -19.73
C GLU A 148 13.88 20.08 -18.58
N ILE A 149 14.14 18.76 -18.43
CA ILE A 149 13.64 17.97 -17.29
C ILE A 149 14.16 18.52 -15.96
N GLN A 150 15.45 18.85 -15.87
CA GLN A 150 16.04 19.42 -14.63
C GLN A 150 15.47 20.80 -14.33
N THR A 151 15.33 21.66 -15.34
CA THR A 151 14.70 22.97 -15.22
C THR A 151 13.25 22.84 -14.72
N LEU A 152 12.46 21.96 -15.34
CA LEU A 152 11.08 21.71 -14.90
C LEU A 152 11.03 21.19 -13.47
N ARG A 153 11.94 20.26 -13.10
CA ARG A 153 12.02 19.73 -11.75
C ARG A 153 12.32 20.84 -10.73
N ALA A 154 13.28 21.71 -11.01
CA ALA A 154 13.63 22.83 -10.17
C ALA A 154 12.43 23.80 -9.99
N ARG A 155 11.74 24.15 -11.07
CA ARG A 155 10.52 24.99 -11.02
C ARG A 155 9.40 24.34 -10.19
N LEU A 156 9.17 23.05 -10.34
CA LEU A 156 8.14 22.30 -9.58
C LEU A 156 8.50 22.16 -8.09
N SER A 157 9.78 22.18 -7.74
CA SER A 157 10.24 22.12 -6.33
C SER A 157 10.31 23.49 -5.64
N GLY A 158 10.06 24.59 -6.36
CA GLY A 158 10.18 25.96 -5.84
C GLY A 158 11.59 26.54 -5.90
N GLY A 159 12.51 25.90 -6.61
CA GLY A 159 13.92 26.30 -6.72
C GLY A 159 14.22 27.42 -7.71
N CYS A 160 13.22 27.98 -8.40
CA CYS A 160 13.40 29.19 -9.19
C CYS A 160 12.97 30.38 -8.33
N GLY A 161 13.93 31.11 -7.79
CA GLY A 161 13.74 32.28 -6.98
C GLY A 161 13.13 33.42 -7.78
N GLY A 162 11.81 33.58 -7.72
CA GLY A 162 11.18 34.87 -7.87
C GLY A 162 11.12 35.49 -6.49
N GLY A 163 11.96 36.47 -6.18
CA GLY A 163 11.79 37.32 -5.00
C GLY A 163 10.40 37.95 -4.99
N LEU A 164 9.96 38.43 -3.83
CA LEU A 164 8.67 39.18 -3.70
C LEU A 164 8.57 40.35 -4.69
N TYR A 165 9.69 40.78 -5.24
CA TYR A 165 9.88 41.80 -6.27
C TYR A 165 10.80 41.17 -7.35
N ALA A 166 10.24 40.45 -8.31
CA ALA A 166 10.94 40.13 -9.56
C ALA A 166 11.07 41.45 -10.34
N GLU A 167 12.31 41.77 -10.71
CA GLU A 167 12.53 42.95 -11.56
C GLU A 167 11.78 42.81 -12.90
N ASP A 168 11.21 43.90 -13.39
CA ASP A 168 10.36 44.00 -14.58
C ASP A 168 11.09 43.58 -15.88
N GLY A 169 11.40 42.36 -16.04
CA GLY A 169 12.09 41.77 -17.20
C GLY A 169 11.99 40.26 -17.30
N GLU A 170 11.63 39.58 -16.22
CA GLU A 170 11.38 38.13 -16.19
C GLU A 170 9.88 37.81 -16.10
N GLU A 171 9.05 38.41 -16.98
CA GLU A 171 7.64 38.00 -17.16
C GLU A 171 7.48 36.51 -17.54
N ASP A 172 8.60 35.82 -17.81
CA ASP A 172 8.63 34.47 -18.28
C ASP A 172 8.56 33.39 -17.19
N ALA A 173 8.71 33.74 -15.95
CA ALA A 173 8.71 32.79 -14.84
C ALA A 173 7.50 32.94 -13.91
N GLN A 174 6.27 32.93 -14.45
CA GLN A 174 5.12 32.74 -13.55
C GLN A 174 5.29 31.43 -12.75
N PRO A 175 5.33 31.47 -11.41
CA PRO A 175 5.50 30.29 -10.61
C PRO A 175 4.32 29.38 -10.87
N LEU A 176 4.60 28.12 -11.19
CA LEU A 176 3.60 27.07 -11.10
C LEU A 176 3.07 27.12 -9.68
N ALA A 177 1.82 27.55 -9.52
CA ALA A 177 1.21 27.95 -8.27
C ALA A 177 1.47 26.97 -7.12
N ARG A 178 2.44 27.19 -6.28
CA ARG A 178 2.96 26.47 -5.12
C ARG A 178 3.89 25.29 -5.44
N PRO A 179 5.04 25.22 -4.74
CA PRO A 179 5.97 24.10 -4.81
C PRO A 179 5.29 22.77 -4.55
N LEU A 180 5.62 21.77 -5.34
CA LEU A 180 5.13 20.42 -5.12
C LEU A 180 5.87 19.79 -3.92
N ARG A 181 5.12 19.12 -3.06
CA ARG A 181 5.72 18.27 -2.01
C ARG A 181 6.59 17.17 -2.66
N PRO A 182 7.67 16.70 -2.00
CA PRO A 182 8.62 15.73 -2.58
C PRO A 182 7.97 14.50 -3.22
N ARG A 183 6.94 13.96 -2.58
CA ARG A 183 6.19 12.80 -3.11
C ARG A 183 5.37 13.14 -4.36
N ALA A 184 4.78 14.32 -4.41
CA ALA A 184 4.04 14.79 -5.59
C ALA A 184 4.99 15.07 -6.76
N LEU A 185 6.15 15.64 -6.47
CA LEU A 185 7.21 15.86 -7.44
C LEU A 185 7.67 14.51 -8.04
N THR A 186 8.01 13.54 -7.20
CA THR A 186 8.39 12.19 -7.64
C THR A 186 7.31 11.55 -8.52
N SER A 187 6.04 11.66 -8.13
CA SER A 187 4.92 11.15 -8.94
C SER A 187 4.80 11.86 -10.28
N ARG A 188 5.01 13.17 -10.31
CA ARG A 188 4.97 13.98 -11.54
C ARG A 188 6.12 13.63 -12.47
N MET A 189 7.33 13.50 -11.94
CA MET A 189 8.51 13.10 -12.72
C MET A 189 8.36 11.69 -13.28
N ASN A 190 7.79 10.76 -12.50
CA ASN A 190 7.50 9.42 -12.98
C ASN A 190 6.43 9.43 -14.09
N ALA A 191 5.35 10.20 -13.95
CA ALA A 191 4.34 10.33 -15.00
C ALA A 191 4.96 10.91 -16.29
N LEU A 192 5.83 11.90 -16.18
CA LEU A 192 6.56 12.49 -17.31
C LEU A 192 7.45 11.45 -18.01
N ARG A 193 8.19 10.65 -17.24
CA ARG A 193 9.01 9.55 -17.79
C ARG A 193 8.16 8.51 -18.52
N LEU A 194 6.99 8.14 -17.97
CA LEU A 194 6.07 7.22 -18.61
C LEU A 194 5.46 7.81 -19.89
N THR A 195 5.22 9.11 -19.92
CA THR A 195 4.73 9.85 -21.10
C THR A 195 5.76 9.81 -22.23
N ALA A 196 7.01 10.18 -21.94
CA ALA A 196 8.09 10.12 -22.93
C ALA A 196 8.38 8.68 -23.39
N GLY A 197 8.36 7.70 -22.46
CA GLY A 197 8.55 6.29 -22.79
C GLY A 197 7.45 5.71 -23.68
N ALA A 198 6.19 6.15 -23.52
CA ALA A 198 5.12 5.73 -24.41
C ALA A 198 5.35 6.20 -25.86
N LEU A 199 5.89 7.40 -26.05
CA LEU A 199 6.23 7.92 -27.37
C LEU A 199 7.33 7.08 -28.05
N VAL A 200 8.38 6.68 -27.27
CA VAL A 200 9.42 5.78 -27.79
C VAL A 200 8.84 4.42 -28.19
N LEU A 201 7.95 3.86 -27.36
CA LEU A 201 7.30 2.58 -27.64
C LEU A 201 6.25 2.63 -28.77
N SER A 202 5.79 3.82 -29.10
CA SER A 202 4.95 4.06 -30.29
C SER A 202 5.76 4.19 -31.58
N GLY A 203 7.10 4.00 -31.52
CA GLY A 203 7.97 3.98 -32.68
C GLY A 203 8.81 5.25 -32.90
N ARG A 204 8.68 6.29 -32.06
CA ARG A 204 9.54 7.49 -32.16
C ARG A 204 10.96 7.14 -31.68
N ARG A 205 11.98 7.45 -32.46
CA ARG A 205 13.37 7.26 -32.04
C ARG A 205 13.73 8.18 -30.88
N ILE A 206 14.36 7.65 -29.85
CA ILE A 206 14.66 8.36 -28.60
C ILE A 206 15.53 9.60 -28.84
N GLU A 207 16.46 9.52 -29.79
CA GLU A 207 17.38 10.61 -30.15
C GLU A 207 16.67 11.82 -30.76
N THR A 208 15.45 11.63 -31.27
CA THR A 208 14.63 12.71 -31.86
C THR A 208 13.76 13.45 -30.85
N ILE A 209 13.70 12.98 -29.60
CA ILE A 209 12.95 13.61 -28.51
C ILE A 209 13.89 14.58 -27.80
N THR A 210 14.07 15.74 -28.38
CA THR A 210 15.06 16.74 -27.94
C THR A 210 14.53 17.76 -26.96
N SER A 211 13.19 17.89 -26.83
CA SER A 211 12.54 18.85 -25.93
C SER A 211 11.24 18.32 -25.35
N LEU A 212 10.73 18.92 -24.28
CA LEU A 212 9.40 18.64 -23.71
C LEU A 212 8.28 19.03 -24.69
N GLY A 213 8.55 19.94 -25.62
CA GLY A 213 7.64 20.32 -26.69
C GLY A 213 7.28 19.15 -27.59
N CYS A 214 8.22 18.24 -27.88
CA CYS A 214 7.99 17.04 -28.68
C CYS A 214 6.86 16.16 -28.15
N LEU A 215 6.59 16.20 -26.84
CA LEU A 215 5.51 15.42 -26.21
C LEU A 215 4.12 16.02 -26.44
N THR A 216 4.04 17.30 -26.85
CA THR A 216 2.81 18.03 -27.07
C THR A 216 2.49 18.25 -28.55
N GLU A 217 3.39 17.88 -29.46
CA GLU A 217 3.13 17.80 -30.89
C GLU A 217 1.90 16.89 -31.13
N ARG A 218 1.00 17.30 -32.03
CA ARG A 218 -0.30 16.64 -32.20
C ARG A 218 -0.20 15.13 -32.44
N GLU A 219 0.71 14.71 -33.32
CA GLU A 219 0.91 13.28 -33.63
C GLU A 219 1.51 12.53 -32.44
N ALA A 220 2.52 13.11 -31.78
CA ALA A 220 3.13 12.54 -30.60
C ALA A 220 2.13 12.41 -29.44
N LEU A 221 1.33 13.46 -29.20
CA LEU A 221 0.29 13.45 -28.18
C LEU A 221 -0.71 12.30 -28.41
N ARG A 222 -1.18 12.14 -29.63
CA ARG A 222 -2.13 11.07 -29.98
C ARG A 222 -1.50 9.68 -29.84
N ALA A 223 -0.26 9.51 -30.28
CA ALA A 223 0.48 8.27 -30.12
C ALA A 223 0.62 7.90 -28.63
N ILE A 224 0.99 8.85 -27.78
CA ILE A 224 1.08 8.67 -26.30
C ILE A 224 -0.28 8.29 -25.73
N CYS A 225 -1.34 9.01 -26.09
CA CYS A 225 -2.69 8.75 -25.58
C CYS A 225 -3.20 7.37 -26.01
N SER A 226 -3.04 6.99 -27.28
CA SER A 226 -3.44 5.69 -27.82
C SER A 226 -2.68 4.56 -27.12
N TRP A 227 -1.37 4.69 -26.98
CA TRP A 227 -0.54 3.69 -26.30
C TRP A 227 -1.03 3.43 -24.86
N HIS A 228 -1.26 4.50 -24.10
CA HIS A 228 -1.75 4.37 -22.73
C HIS A 228 -3.17 3.82 -22.64
N TRP A 229 -4.04 4.17 -23.57
CA TRP A 229 -5.41 3.68 -23.64
C TRP A 229 -5.46 2.17 -23.91
N GLU A 230 -4.71 1.69 -24.90
CA GLU A 230 -4.61 0.28 -25.24
C GLU A 230 -4.03 -0.54 -24.09
N HIS A 231 -2.91 -0.10 -23.50
CA HIS A 231 -2.25 -0.78 -22.39
C HIS A 231 -3.05 -0.73 -21.07
N ALA A 232 -3.98 0.20 -20.94
CA ALA A 232 -4.96 0.22 -19.85
C ALA A 232 -6.19 -0.68 -20.10
N GLY A 233 -6.25 -1.39 -21.23
CA GLY A 233 -7.39 -2.24 -21.61
C GLY A 233 -8.61 -1.40 -21.94
N HIS A 234 -8.43 -0.30 -22.66
CA HIS A 234 -9.47 0.66 -23.09
C HIS A 234 -10.28 1.23 -21.90
N LYS A 235 -9.60 1.47 -20.78
CA LYS A 235 -10.23 1.98 -19.55
C LYS A 235 -9.44 3.13 -18.94
N ALA A 236 -10.13 4.23 -18.69
CA ALA A 236 -9.55 5.33 -17.91
C ALA A 236 -9.24 4.88 -16.47
N SER A 237 -8.11 5.30 -15.96
CA SER A 237 -7.58 4.95 -14.63
C SER A 237 -6.85 6.15 -14.02
N SER A 238 -6.52 6.07 -12.72
CA SER A 238 -5.68 7.09 -12.07
C SER A 238 -4.33 7.27 -12.77
N ASN A 239 -3.77 6.19 -13.35
CA ASN A 239 -2.51 6.26 -14.07
C ASN A 239 -2.66 7.01 -15.40
N THR A 240 -3.65 6.64 -16.23
CA THR A 240 -3.92 7.34 -17.50
C THR A 240 -4.30 8.81 -17.25
N GLY A 241 -5.09 9.08 -16.20
CA GLY A 241 -5.40 10.44 -15.77
C GLY A 241 -4.16 11.26 -15.38
N SER A 242 -3.17 10.63 -14.72
CA SER A 242 -1.90 11.28 -14.41
C SER A 242 -1.11 11.64 -15.66
N ILE A 243 -1.12 10.81 -16.69
CA ILE A 243 -0.52 11.11 -18.00
C ILE A 243 -1.22 12.30 -18.67
N ALA A 244 -2.55 12.28 -18.74
CA ALA A 244 -3.35 13.37 -19.30
C ALA A 244 -3.06 14.72 -18.60
N VAL A 245 -3.05 14.72 -17.26
CA VAL A 245 -2.72 15.92 -16.47
C VAL A 245 -1.29 16.38 -16.72
N THR A 246 -0.34 15.46 -16.93
CA THR A 246 1.05 15.81 -17.24
C THR A 246 1.15 16.47 -18.62
N LEU A 247 0.52 15.91 -19.65
CA LEU A 247 0.47 16.50 -21.00
C LEU A 247 -0.16 17.89 -21.01
N ARG A 248 -1.29 18.06 -20.31
CA ARG A 248 -1.95 19.37 -20.16
C ARG A 248 -1.07 20.40 -19.46
N MET A 249 -0.35 19.99 -18.42
CA MET A 249 0.59 20.83 -17.70
C MET A 249 1.75 21.26 -18.60
N LEU A 250 2.34 20.33 -19.38
CA LEU A 250 3.38 20.65 -20.35
C LEU A 250 2.86 21.65 -21.39
N ALA A 251 1.72 21.38 -22.01
CA ALA A 251 1.12 22.24 -23.03
C ALA A 251 0.87 23.67 -22.53
N ARG A 252 0.32 23.80 -21.32
CA ARG A 252 -0.07 25.11 -20.76
C ARG A 252 1.11 25.90 -20.18
N HIS A 253 1.99 25.25 -19.39
CA HIS A 253 2.94 25.94 -18.52
C HIS A 253 4.40 25.80 -18.95
N VAL A 254 4.71 24.88 -19.85
CA VAL A 254 6.08 24.66 -20.35
C VAL A 254 6.20 25.15 -21.79
N VAL A 255 5.36 24.59 -22.66
CA VAL A 255 5.36 24.92 -24.10
C VAL A 255 4.54 26.19 -24.39
N ARG A 256 3.58 26.54 -23.51
CA ARG A 256 2.72 27.74 -23.63
C ARG A 256 1.96 27.79 -24.95
N LEU A 257 1.30 26.67 -25.28
CA LEU A 257 0.48 26.61 -26.49
C LEU A 257 -0.63 27.64 -26.46
N GLY A 258 -0.89 28.29 -27.60
CA GLY A 258 -2.04 29.20 -27.77
C GLY A 258 -3.38 28.46 -27.56
N GLU A 259 -4.43 29.25 -27.26
CA GLU A 259 -5.75 28.73 -26.88
C GLU A 259 -6.34 27.65 -27.82
N PRO A 260 -6.26 27.77 -29.17
CA PRO A 260 -6.79 26.73 -30.05
C PRO A 260 -6.08 25.38 -29.88
N ALA A 261 -4.74 25.40 -29.80
CA ALA A 261 -3.91 24.20 -29.63
C ALA A 261 -4.09 23.59 -28.23
N LEU A 262 -4.18 24.42 -27.19
CA LEU A 262 -4.44 23.96 -25.83
C LEU A 262 -5.81 23.28 -25.68
N ARG A 263 -6.86 23.83 -26.31
CA ARG A 263 -8.18 23.20 -26.35
C ARG A 263 -8.13 21.82 -27.02
N GLN A 264 -7.34 21.68 -28.08
CA GLN A 264 -7.15 20.40 -28.75
C GLN A 264 -6.45 19.38 -27.83
N VAL A 265 -5.39 19.79 -27.12
CA VAL A 265 -4.70 18.93 -26.13
C VAL A 265 -5.68 18.47 -25.04
N ILE A 266 -6.55 19.37 -24.55
CA ILE A 266 -7.56 19.04 -23.55
C ILE A 266 -8.56 18.02 -24.10
N ALA A 267 -9.00 18.16 -25.33
CA ALA A 267 -9.94 17.24 -25.99
C ALA A 267 -9.30 15.86 -26.22
N ASP A 268 -8.09 15.82 -26.81
CA ASP A 268 -7.39 14.56 -27.12
C ASP A 268 -7.02 13.76 -25.86
N THR A 269 -6.80 14.42 -24.72
CA THR A 269 -6.48 13.77 -23.44
C THR A 269 -7.69 13.46 -22.57
N ALA A 270 -8.89 13.97 -22.88
CA ALA A 270 -10.10 13.78 -22.08
C ALA A 270 -10.47 12.30 -21.85
N PRO A 271 -10.36 11.41 -22.86
CA PRO A 271 -10.69 9.97 -22.67
C PRO A 271 -9.82 9.27 -21.64
N LEU A 272 -8.60 9.77 -21.37
CA LEU A 272 -7.69 9.17 -20.40
C LEU A 272 -8.02 9.53 -18.94
N ILE A 273 -8.89 10.52 -18.72
CA ILE A 273 -9.23 11.00 -17.36
C ILE A 273 -10.42 10.19 -16.86
N PRO A 274 -10.25 9.41 -15.77
CA PRO A 274 -11.36 8.69 -15.19
C PRO A 274 -12.39 9.67 -14.60
N PRO A 275 -13.66 9.31 -14.57
CA PRO A 275 -14.66 10.09 -13.85
C PRO A 275 -14.25 10.21 -12.38
N VAL A 276 -14.52 11.37 -11.80
CA VAL A 276 -14.22 11.61 -10.38
C VAL A 276 -15.11 10.69 -9.53
N CYS A 277 -14.52 9.64 -8.98
CA CYS A 277 -15.21 8.82 -7.98
C CYS A 277 -15.32 9.63 -6.68
N ARG A 278 -16.54 10.05 -6.37
CA ARG A 278 -16.86 10.88 -5.18
C ARG A 278 -17.30 10.03 -3.99
N GLU A 279 -17.53 8.74 -4.18
CA GLU A 279 -18.05 7.80 -3.20
C GLU A 279 -17.05 6.69 -2.87
N ILE A 280 -17.29 5.98 -1.78
CA ILE A 280 -16.53 4.77 -1.47
C ILE A 280 -16.81 3.73 -2.55
N THR A 281 -15.76 3.13 -3.11
CA THR A 281 -15.93 2.09 -4.14
C THR A 281 -16.61 0.85 -3.57
N ASP A 282 -17.41 0.12 -4.37
CA ASP A 282 -18.07 -1.13 -3.99
C ASP A 282 -17.11 -2.14 -3.34
N LYS A 283 -15.89 -2.22 -3.86
CA LYS A 283 -14.83 -3.05 -3.31
C LYS A 283 -14.53 -2.68 -1.86
N ASN A 284 -14.51 -1.41 -1.53
CA ASN A 284 -14.21 -0.92 -0.18
C ASN A 284 -15.43 -1.04 0.72
N ILE A 285 -16.63 -0.83 0.20
CA ILE A 285 -17.89 -1.08 0.91
C ILE A 285 -17.92 -2.54 1.36
N ARG A 286 -17.74 -3.51 0.46
CA ARG A 286 -17.70 -4.95 0.82
C ARG A 286 -16.62 -5.29 1.85
N ARG A 287 -15.52 -4.55 1.89
CA ARG A 287 -14.48 -4.74 2.90
C ARG A 287 -14.88 -4.21 4.26
N LEU A 288 -15.62 -3.12 4.32
CA LEU A 288 -16.14 -2.55 5.56
C LEU A 288 -17.29 -3.38 6.11
N GLN A 289 -18.18 -3.88 5.25
CA GLN A 289 -19.28 -4.76 5.62
C GLN A 289 -18.83 -6.05 6.32
N GLN A 290 -17.59 -6.52 6.12
CA GLN A 290 -17.06 -7.66 6.89
C GLN A 290 -17.04 -7.41 8.41
N PHE A 291 -17.02 -6.15 8.83
CA PHE A 291 -17.02 -5.73 10.25
C PHE A 291 -18.43 -5.42 10.79
N GLU A 292 -19.48 -5.78 10.06
CA GLU A 292 -20.84 -5.89 10.58
C GLU A 292 -20.99 -7.13 11.48
N ASP A 293 -20.15 -8.14 11.26
CA ASP A 293 -20.00 -9.28 12.16
C ASP A 293 -19.35 -8.82 13.49
N PRO A 294 -20.08 -8.86 14.63
CA PRO A 294 -19.54 -8.42 15.92
C PRO A 294 -18.29 -9.19 16.34
N ARG A 295 -18.12 -10.45 15.91
CA ARG A 295 -16.95 -11.27 16.23
C ARG A 295 -15.71 -10.71 15.54
N LYS A 296 -15.83 -10.30 14.27
CA LYS A 296 -14.72 -9.70 13.52
C LYS A 296 -14.40 -8.30 14.03
N GLN A 297 -15.41 -7.55 14.43
CA GLN A 297 -15.23 -6.24 15.05
C GLN A 297 -14.47 -6.39 16.38
N ALA A 298 -14.90 -7.28 17.28
CA ALA A 298 -14.22 -7.55 18.54
C ALA A 298 -12.77 -8.05 18.28
N ALA A 299 -12.59 -8.98 17.35
CA ALA A 299 -11.26 -9.47 16.99
C ALA A 299 -10.34 -8.36 16.43
N LEU A 300 -10.88 -7.34 15.77
CA LEU A 300 -10.09 -6.20 15.30
C LEU A 300 -9.68 -5.27 16.44
N LEU A 301 -10.58 -5.01 17.38
CA LEU A 301 -10.29 -4.15 18.53
C LEU A 301 -9.20 -4.74 19.43
N HIS A 302 -9.10 -6.07 19.52
CA HIS A 302 -8.07 -6.79 20.29
C HIS A 302 -6.92 -7.35 19.43
N LEU A 303 -6.85 -6.95 18.17
CA LEU A 303 -5.76 -7.38 17.29
C LEU A 303 -4.39 -6.85 17.71
N PRO A 304 -4.24 -5.60 18.23
CA PRO A 304 -2.96 -5.10 18.67
C PRO A 304 -2.30 -5.97 19.73
N GLU A 305 -3.06 -6.38 20.76
CA GLU A 305 -2.56 -7.25 21.84
C GLU A 305 -2.12 -8.60 21.26
N ARG A 306 -2.93 -9.19 20.38
CA ARG A 306 -2.61 -10.47 19.75
C ARG A 306 -1.34 -10.44 18.92
N VAL A 307 -1.12 -9.35 18.18
CA VAL A 307 0.11 -9.17 17.37
C VAL A 307 1.30 -8.87 18.27
N MET A 308 1.09 -8.20 19.40
CA MET A 308 2.13 -7.95 20.41
C MET A 308 2.56 -9.27 21.08
N GLU A 309 1.64 -10.18 21.40
CA GLU A 309 1.96 -11.53 21.90
C GLU A 309 2.86 -12.31 20.91
N GLU A 310 2.57 -12.22 19.60
CA GLU A 310 3.46 -12.82 18.58
C GLU A 310 4.87 -12.20 18.62
N ALA A 311 4.96 -10.89 18.85
CA ALA A 311 6.25 -10.23 18.98
C ALA A 311 7.04 -10.73 20.20
N GLU A 312 6.37 -10.99 21.34
CA GLU A 312 7.02 -11.59 22.52
C GLU A 312 7.55 -12.99 22.21
N ILE A 313 6.75 -13.85 21.58
CA ILE A 313 7.18 -15.20 21.18
C ILE A 313 8.41 -15.13 20.26
N LEU A 314 8.47 -14.16 19.34
CA LEU A 314 9.62 -13.96 18.47
C LEU A 314 10.85 -13.50 19.26
N ARG A 315 10.67 -12.61 20.23
CA ARG A 315 11.74 -12.12 21.12
C ARG A 315 12.33 -13.26 21.95
N GLU A 316 11.50 -14.07 22.57
CA GLU A 316 11.92 -15.24 23.35
C GLU A 316 12.69 -16.27 22.54
N ARG A 317 12.40 -16.36 21.24
CA ARG A 317 13.13 -17.21 20.27
C ARG A 317 14.42 -16.58 19.77
N GLY A 318 14.85 -15.44 20.29
CA GLY A 318 16.06 -14.73 19.84
C GLY A 318 15.93 -14.02 18.50
N LEU A 319 14.70 -13.88 17.96
CA LEU A 319 14.43 -13.24 16.68
C LEU A 319 14.14 -11.73 16.85
N GLY A 320 15.05 -11.00 17.50
CA GLY A 320 14.86 -9.63 17.96
C GLY A 320 14.39 -8.66 16.86
N GLN A 321 15.02 -8.64 15.70
CA GLN A 321 14.59 -7.76 14.59
C GLN A 321 13.17 -8.07 14.09
N GLN A 322 12.77 -9.34 14.07
CA GLN A 322 11.42 -9.74 13.68
C GLN A 322 10.42 -9.37 14.76
N ALA A 323 10.81 -9.51 16.03
CA ALA A 323 10.02 -9.08 17.19
C ALA A 323 9.76 -7.57 17.15
N ALA A 324 10.80 -6.77 16.93
CA ALA A 324 10.70 -5.31 16.80
C ALA A 324 9.78 -4.90 15.63
N TRP A 325 9.89 -5.62 14.49
CA TRP A 325 8.99 -5.41 13.36
C TRP A 325 7.54 -5.71 13.71
N MET A 326 7.27 -6.84 14.35
CA MET A 326 5.93 -7.29 14.68
C MET A 326 5.29 -6.39 15.75
N ALA A 327 6.04 -6.02 16.79
CA ALA A 327 5.60 -5.06 17.79
C ALA A 327 5.30 -3.68 17.19
N GLY A 328 6.09 -3.24 16.22
CA GLY A 328 5.79 -2.02 15.45
C GLY A 328 4.49 -2.12 14.65
N VAL A 329 4.16 -3.29 14.11
CA VAL A 329 2.87 -3.52 13.42
C VAL A 329 1.71 -3.50 14.43
N ALA A 330 1.87 -4.12 15.60
CA ALA A 330 0.88 -4.09 16.68
C ALA A 330 0.57 -2.65 17.10
N LEU A 331 1.60 -1.87 17.43
CA LEU A 331 1.45 -0.46 17.77
C LEU A 331 0.83 0.36 16.63
N GLY A 332 1.21 0.08 15.38
CA GLY A 332 0.63 0.75 14.22
C GLY A 332 -0.88 0.50 14.06
N ILE A 333 -1.36 -0.71 14.37
CA ILE A 333 -2.79 -1.04 14.39
C ILE A 333 -3.48 -0.32 15.55
N GLU A 334 -2.89 -0.32 16.75
CA GLU A 334 -3.40 0.37 17.92
C GLU A 334 -3.58 1.87 17.67
N ILE A 335 -2.56 2.51 17.11
CA ILE A 335 -2.62 3.93 16.74
C ILE A 335 -3.72 4.19 15.70
N GLU A 336 -3.87 3.33 14.68
CA GLU A 336 -4.93 3.48 13.67
C GLU A 336 -6.34 3.28 14.22
N LEU A 337 -6.50 2.49 15.28
CA LEU A 337 -7.77 2.35 16.00
C LEU A 337 -8.08 3.59 16.84
N ALA A 338 -7.08 4.10 17.58
CA ALA A 338 -7.22 5.26 18.44
C ALA A 338 -7.32 6.58 17.66
N MET A 339 -6.52 6.72 16.61
CA MET A 339 -6.46 7.91 15.77
C MET A 339 -6.24 7.52 14.30
N PRO A 340 -7.29 7.41 13.49
CA PRO A 340 -7.21 6.89 12.13
C PRO A 340 -6.44 7.83 11.20
N LEU A 341 -5.12 7.74 11.22
CA LEU A 341 -4.20 8.59 10.46
C LEU A 341 -4.14 8.18 8.97
N ARG A 342 -3.66 9.07 8.12
CA ARG A 342 -3.16 8.65 6.81
C ARG A 342 -1.86 7.89 7.01
N LEU A 343 -1.67 6.79 6.30
CA LEU A 343 -0.50 5.93 6.46
C LEU A 343 0.83 6.69 6.41
N GLY A 344 0.95 7.71 5.55
CA GLY A 344 2.13 8.57 5.51
C GLY A 344 2.35 9.37 6.80
N ASN A 345 1.28 9.79 7.48
CA ASN A 345 1.36 10.45 8.78
C ASN A 345 1.70 9.45 9.89
N LEU A 346 1.11 8.24 9.86
CA LEU A 346 1.43 7.19 10.83
C LEU A 346 2.92 6.83 10.81
N VAL A 347 3.47 6.51 9.64
CA VAL A 347 4.92 6.15 9.55
C VAL A 347 5.84 7.34 9.77
N GLY A 348 5.36 8.57 9.52
CA GLY A 348 6.09 9.82 9.74
C GLY A 348 6.12 10.30 11.18
N LEU A 349 5.48 9.61 12.13
CA LEU A 349 5.50 10.00 13.55
C LEU A 349 6.93 10.01 14.09
N ARG A 350 7.29 11.09 14.80
CA ARG A 350 8.60 11.31 15.41
C ARG A 350 8.46 11.52 16.92
N LEU A 351 9.37 10.90 17.67
CA LEU A 351 9.52 11.09 19.11
C LEU A 351 9.98 12.53 19.37
N GLY A 352 9.46 13.15 20.42
CA GLY A 352 9.83 14.52 20.80
C GLY A 352 9.26 15.63 19.90
N HIS A 353 8.98 15.32 18.61
CA HIS A 353 8.39 16.28 17.68
C HIS A 353 6.85 16.18 17.61
N HIS A 354 6.34 14.97 17.41
CA HIS A 354 4.90 14.76 17.31
C HIS A 354 4.29 14.22 18.61
N LEU A 355 5.03 13.39 19.35
CA LEU A 355 4.57 12.73 20.57
C LEU A 355 5.13 13.43 21.79
N GLN A 356 4.26 13.95 22.65
CA GLN A 356 4.62 14.64 23.89
C GLN A 356 4.13 13.83 25.10
N GLY A 357 4.94 13.76 26.16
CA GLY A 357 4.62 13.03 27.38
C GLY A 357 4.89 11.52 27.33
N VAL A 358 5.59 11.02 26.32
CA VAL A 358 5.87 9.59 26.13
C VAL A 358 6.65 8.99 27.30
N PHE A 359 7.66 9.70 27.80
CA PHE A 359 8.54 9.26 28.88
C PHE A 359 8.11 9.78 30.26
N GLY A 360 6.99 10.49 30.35
CA GLY A 360 6.43 10.96 31.61
C GLY A 360 5.66 9.89 32.37
N GLN A 361 5.31 10.19 33.63
CA GLN A 361 4.50 9.31 34.48
C GLN A 361 2.99 9.33 34.13
N GLY A 362 2.57 10.23 33.24
CA GLY A 362 1.16 10.41 32.88
C GLY A 362 0.59 9.24 32.07
N GLU A 363 -0.71 9.00 32.22
CA GLU A 363 -1.44 7.95 31.47
C GLU A 363 -1.80 8.35 30.03
N MET A 364 -1.50 9.58 29.63
CA MET A 364 -1.88 10.12 28.33
C MET A 364 -0.66 10.67 27.57
N VAL A 365 -0.62 10.41 26.29
CA VAL A 365 0.34 10.97 25.33
C VAL A 365 -0.39 11.87 24.36
N HIS A 366 0.09 13.11 24.22
CA HIS A 366 -0.43 14.04 23.21
C HIS A 366 0.30 13.84 21.90
N VAL A 367 -0.47 13.76 20.82
CA VAL A 367 0.05 13.65 19.45
C VAL A 367 -0.40 14.85 18.65
N THR A 368 0.56 15.63 18.16
CA THR A 368 0.29 16.81 17.32
C THR A 368 1.05 16.70 16.01
N ILE A 369 0.34 16.75 14.89
CA ILE A 369 0.93 16.76 13.54
C ILE A 369 0.68 18.14 12.94
N PRO A 370 1.75 18.90 12.63
CA PRO A 370 1.62 20.27 12.13
C PRO A 370 1.02 20.32 10.72
N PRO A 371 0.41 21.44 10.31
CA PRO A 371 -0.31 21.56 9.05
C PRO A 371 0.57 21.35 7.81
N GLY A 372 1.86 21.68 7.91
CA GLY A 372 2.83 21.43 6.84
C GLY A 372 2.99 19.97 6.47
N GLU A 373 2.78 19.05 7.41
CA GLU A 373 2.94 17.60 7.25
C GLU A 373 1.60 16.90 6.91
N VAL A 374 0.48 17.58 7.06
CA VAL A 374 -0.85 17.02 6.74
C VAL A 374 -1.29 17.44 5.33
N LYS A 375 -1.79 16.48 4.53
CA LYS A 375 -2.22 16.73 3.13
C LYS A 375 -3.19 17.92 3.00
N ASN A 376 -4.04 18.12 3.99
CA ASN A 376 -5.08 19.16 3.96
C ASN A 376 -4.63 20.47 4.62
N ALA A 377 -3.37 20.58 5.05
CA ALA A 377 -2.82 21.72 5.76
C ALA A 377 -3.67 22.11 7.00
N THR A 378 -4.13 21.11 7.76
CA THR A 378 -4.89 21.26 9.00
C THR A 378 -4.10 20.57 10.10
N THR A 379 -3.86 21.22 11.23
CA THR A 379 -3.24 20.57 12.40
C THR A 379 -4.12 19.40 12.86
N LEU A 380 -3.49 18.26 13.14
CA LEU A 380 -4.16 17.13 13.76
C LEU A 380 -3.64 16.98 15.19
N THR A 381 -4.56 16.98 16.16
CA THR A 381 -4.24 16.80 17.57
C THR A 381 -5.06 15.65 18.12
N PHE A 382 -4.40 14.70 18.79
CA PHE A 382 -5.00 13.52 19.40
C PHE A 382 -4.44 13.30 20.80
N ARG A 383 -5.15 12.47 21.57
CA ARG A 383 -4.69 11.93 22.84
C ARG A 383 -4.75 10.42 22.77
N LEU A 384 -3.63 9.76 23.05
CA LEU A 384 -3.62 8.31 23.21
C LEU A 384 -4.08 7.98 24.61
N GLY A 385 -5.01 7.06 24.72
CA GLY A 385 -5.49 6.54 26.00
C GLY A 385 -4.51 5.56 26.66
N PRO A 386 -4.83 5.09 27.89
CA PRO A 386 -3.91 4.27 28.70
C PRO A 386 -3.38 3.03 27.98
N ASP A 387 -4.21 2.27 27.31
CA ASP A 387 -3.83 1.02 26.62
C ASP A 387 -2.83 1.30 25.49
N ALA A 388 -3.12 2.29 24.66
CA ALA A 388 -2.23 2.71 23.57
C ALA A 388 -0.90 3.27 24.11
N VAL A 389 -0.92 3.99 25.24
CA VAL A 389 0.27 4.50 25.91
C VAL A 389 1.09 3.34 26.49
N ALA A 390 0.47 2.38 27.13
CA ALA A 390 1.15 1.19 27.66
C ALA A 390 1.84 0.41 26.53
N MET A 391 1.14 0.18 25.42
CA MET A 391 1.68 -0.48 24.25
C MET A 391 2.82 0.32 23.60
N LEU A 392 2.68 1.64 23.48
CA LEU A 392 3.71 2.54 22.96
C LEU A 392 4.98 2.45 23.81
N ARG A 393 4.86 2.57 25.14
CA ARG A 393 6.01 2.48 26.06
C ARG A 393 6.68 1.13 25.98
N ARG A 394 5.90 0.05 25.97
CA ARG A 394 6.44 -1.32 25.81
C ARG A 394 7.20 -1.47 24.48
N TYR A 395 6.65 -0.96 23.39
CA TYR A 395 7.35 -0.94 22.12
C TYR A 395 8.69 -0.21 22.21
N LEU A 396 8.70 0.98 22.77
CA LEU A 396 9.89 1.84 22.85
C LEU A 396 10.99 1.26 23.76
N THR A 397 10.60 0.64 24.87
CA THR A 397 11.57 0.15 25.88
C THR A 397 12.06 -1.27 25.59
N VAL A 398 11.20 -2.14 25.05
CA VAL A 398 11.51 -3.57 24.90
C VAL A 398 11.83 -3.94 23.45
N PHE A 399 11.04 -3.47 22.50
CA PHE A 399 11.12 -3.99 21.13
C PHE A 399 11.90 -3.10 20.18
N ARG A 400 11.70 -1.79 20.25
CA ARG A 400 12.38 -0.85 19.35
C ARG A 400 13.90 -0.96 19.41
N PRO A 401 14.55 -1.14 20.58
CA PRO A 401 15.99 -1.36 20.70
C PRO A 401 16.50 -2.63 20.00
N LEU A 402 15.65 -3.63 19.77
CA LEU A 402 16.01 -4.86 19.07
C LEU A 402 16.01 -4.68 17.54
N GLY A 403 15.47 -3.59 17.05
CA GLY A 403 15.39 -3.26 15.63
C GLY A 403 16.58 -2.43 15.16
N PRO A 404 16.78 -2.35 13.84
CA PRO A 404 17.78 -1.45 13.27
C PRO A 404 17.37 0.02 13.46
N ASN A 405 18.37 0.90 13.58
CA ASN A 405 18.20 2.36 13.66
C ASN A 405 17.31 2.83 14.82
N ALA A 406 17.40 2.15 15.96
CA ALA A 406 16.64 2.47 17.17
C ALA A 406 16.95 3.86 17.74
N GLU A 407 18.11 4.44 17.46
CA GLU A 407 18.54 5.76 17.93
C GLU A 407 17.88 6.94 17.18
N GLY A 408 17.25 6.68 16.02
CA GLY A 408 16.63 7.72 15.24
C GLY A 408 15.34 8.29 15.84
N ASP A 409 14.90 9.46 15.40
CA ASP A 409 13.70 10.14 15.92
C ASP A 409 12.37 9.50 15.49
N PHE A 410 12.35 8.76 14.38
CA PHE A 410 11.11 8.16 13.91
C PHE A 410 10.59 7.10 14.86
N LEU A 411 9.30 7.13 15.16
CA LEU A 411 8.63 6.08 15.92
C LEU A 411 8.80 4.72 15.23
N PHE A 412 8.68 4.70 13.91
CA PHE A 412 8.88 3.54 13.06
C PHE A 412 10.08 3.78 12.12
N PRO A 413 11.32 3.53 12.57
CA PRO A 413 12.50 3.80 11.77
C PRO A 413 12.59 2.91 10.54
N ASN A 414 13.22 3.41 9.48
CA ASN A 414 13.54 2.62 8.30
C ASN A 414 14.57 1.54 8.64
N ARG A 415 14.57 0.44 7.88
CA ARG A 415 15.51 -0.65 8.10
C ARG A 415 16.95 -0.27 7.74
N ASP A 416 17.11 0.46 6.65
CA ASP A 416 18.40 0.71 6.01
C ASP A 416 18.98 2.10 6.36
N HIS A 417 18.12 3.05 6.81
CA HIS A 417 18.47 4.43 7.09
C HIS A 417 17.74 4.95 8.32
N GLY A 418 18.47 5.44 9.32
CA GLY A 418 17.92 5.92 10.60
C GLY A 418 17.22 7.29 10.53
N ASP A 419 17.62 8.10 9.56
CA ASP A 419 17.15 9.48 9.34
C ASP A 419 15.84 9.58 8.53
N ILE A 420 15.29 8.45 8.09
CA ILE A 420 14.04 8.40 7.35
C ILE A 420 13.01 7.44 7.99
N ALA A 421 11.75 7.74 7.75
CA ALA A 421 10.65 6.90 8.17
C ALA A 421 10.65 5.54 7.44
N ARG A 422 10.03 4.55 8.06
CA ARG A 422 9.71 3.27 7.41
C ARG A 422 8.88 3.49 6.14
N GLN A 423 9.10 2.67 5.12
CA GLN A 423 8.33 2.76 3.88
C GLN A 423 6.85 2.45 4.12
N ASP A 424 5.98 3.41 3.80
CA ASP A 424 4.55 3.34 4.02
C ASP A 424 3.89 2.13 3.36
N GLY A 425 4.23 1.82 2.11
CA GLY A 425 3.67 0.68 1.37
C GLY A 425 3.97 -0.68 2.02
N GLY A 426 5.18 -0.85 2.55
CA GLY A 426 5.60 -2.07 3.26
C GLY A 426 4.86 -2.22 4.60
N PHE A 427 4.76 -1.13 5.36
CA PHE A 427 4.11 -1.12 6.66
C PHE A 427 2.59 -1.31 6.55
N GLY A 428 1.93 -0.60 5.63
CA GLY A 428 0.50 -0.78 5.38
C GLY A 428 0.15 -2.18 4.88
N LYS A 429 1.05 -2.84 4.14
CA LYS A 429 0.89 -4.24 3.75
C LYS A 429 0.99 -5.18 4.94
N ALA A 430 1.92 -4.93 5.87
CA ALA A 430 2.07 -5.74 7.09
C ALA A 430 0.83 -5.64 8.00
N ILE A 431 0.28 -4.44 8.20
CA ILE A 431 -0.99 -4.22 8.91
C ILE A 431 -2.11 -5.03 8.24
N GLY A 432 -2.30 -4.89 6.92
CA GLY A 432 -3.33 -5.63 6.20
C GLY A 432 -3.16 -7.15 6.23
N GLU A 433 -1.94 -7.63 6.31
CA GLU A 433 -1.62 -9.05 6.45
C GLU A 433 -1.91 -9.58 7.86
N ALA A 434 -1.64 -8.77 8.91
CA ALA A 434 -2.02 -9.12 10.28
C ALA A 434 -3.54 -9.27 10.40
N VAL A 435 -4.32 -8.31 9.88
CA VAL A 435 -5.79 -8.41 9.84
C VAL A 435 -6.25 -9.67 9.11
N ARG A 436 -5.67 -9.96 7.95
CA ARG A 436 -6.04 -11.13 7.16
C ARG A 436 -5.73 -12.44 7.88
N ARG A 437 -4.58 -12.52 8.55
CA ARG A 437 -4.10 -13.73 9.23
C ARG A 437 -4.95 -14.07 10.45
N HIS A 438 -5.24 -13.09 11.28
CA HIS A 438 -5.91 -13.30 12.57
C HIS A 438 -7.43 -13.26 12.49
N ILE A 439 -7.99 -12.43 11.58
CA ILE A 439 -9.43 -12.17 11.51
C ILE A 439 -10.06 -12.81 10.27
N GLY A 440 -9.25 -13.16 9.26
CA GLY A 440 -9.76 -13.61 7.95
C GLY A 440 -10.40 -12.50 7.11
N ALA A 441 -10.37 -11.25 7.58
CA ALA A 441 -10.92 -10.09 6.91
C ALA A 441 -9.87 -9.35 6.05
N ARG A 442 -10.33 -8.52 5.12
CA ARG A 442 -9.46 -7.69 4.26
C ARG A 442 -9.63 -6.22 4.61
N LEU A 443 -8.73 -5.70 5.42
CA LEU A 443 -8.64 -4.29 5.76
C LEU A 443 -7.22 -3.80 5.48
N ASN A 444 -7.06 -2.68 4.81
CA ASN A 444 -5.77 -2.02 4.64
C ASN A 444 -5.72 -0.76 5.52
N ALA A 445 -4.52 -0.23 5.80
CA ALA A 445 -4.34 0.92 6.67
C ALA A 445 -5.23 2.13 6.28
N HIS A 446 -5.45 2.39 4.99
CA HIS A 446 -6.33 3.50 4.57
C HIS A 446 -7.80 3.28 4.93
N LEU A 447 -8.26 2.03 5.01
CA LEU A 447 -9.65 1.71 5.35
C LEU A 447 -9.96 1.82 6.85
N PHE A 448 -8.96 1.88 7.75
CA PHE A 448 -9.20 2.18 9.17
C PHE A 448 -9.92 3.52 9.34
N ARG A 449 -9.56 4.52 8.54
CA ARG A 449 -10.25 5.82 8.52
C ARG A 449 -11.72 5.70 8.12
N CYS A 450 -11.99 4.87 7.11
CA CYS A 450 -13.38 4.61 6.69
C CYS A 450 -14.12 3.81 7.76
N LEU A 451 -13.47 2.82 8.38
CA LEU A 451 -14.06 2.01 9.44
C LEU A 451 -14.38 2.84 10.68
N ALA A 452 -13.48 3.74 11.11
CA ALA A 452 -13.77 4.67 12.21
C ALA A 452 -15.05 5.48 11.93
N GLY A 453 -15.21 5.98 10.70
CA GLY A 453 -16.42 6.67 10.30
C GLY A 453 -17.66 5.79 10.33
N VAL A 454 -17.55 4.52 9.88
CA VAL A 454 -18.66 3.56 9.97
C VAL A 454 -19.06 3.31 11.41
N LEU A 455 -18.09 3.08 12.31
CA LEU A 455 -18.35 2.80 13.72
C LEU A 455 -18.99 4.00 14.43
N ILE A 456 -18.42 5.20 14.27
CA ILE A 456 -18.94 6.43 14.88
C ILE A 456 -20.36 6.73 14.41
N LEU A 457 -20.62 6.69 13.11
CA LEU A 457 -21.93 7.04 12.56
C LEU A 457 -22.98 5.95 12.80
N ARG A 458 -22.59 4.70 13.04
CA ARG A 458 -23.52 3.66 13.49
C ARG A 458 -23.96 3.86 14.93
N GLU A 459 -23.05 4.26 15.80
CA GLU A 459 -23.34 4.56 17.20
C GLU A 459 -24.14 5.86 17.31
N ASN A 460 -23.66 6.93 16.69
CA ASN A 460 -24.31 8.23 16.67
C ASN A 460 -24.33 8.83 15.25
N PRO A 461 -25.44 8.74 14.52
CA PRO A 461 -25.57 9.29 13.17
C PRO A 461 -25.38 10.80 13.07
N ASP A 462 -25.55 11.53 14.16
CA ASP A 462 -25.42 12.99 14.19
C ASP A 462 -23.96 13.43 14.45
N ALA A 463 -23.06 12.50 14.78
CA ALA A 463 -21.63 12.75 15.04
C ALA A 463 -20.79 13.03 13.75
N ILE A 464 -21.42 13.46 12.66
CA ILE A 464 -20.74 13.75 11.38
C ILE A 464 -19.71 14.89 11.52
N SER A 465 -19.97 15.85 12.40
CA SER A 465 -19.05 16.96 12.68
C SER A 465 -17.82 16.48 13.42
N ASP A 466 -17.98 15.60 14.41
CA ASP A 466 -16.88 15.01 15.16
C ASP A 466 -16.01 14.15 14.26
N LEU A 467 -16.65 13.35 13.39
CA LEU A 467 -15.93 12.59 12.36
C LEU A 467 -15.14 13.47 11.41
N ARG A 468 -15.68 14.63 11.00
CA ARG A 468 -14.96 15.60 10.18
C ARG A 468 -13.67 16.07 10.88
N LEU A 469 -13.77 16.42 12.16
CA LEU A 469 -12.63 16.87 12.97
C LEU A 469 -11.62 15.73 13.15
N LEU A 470 -12.05 14.54 13.53
CA LEU A 470 -11.20 13.35 13.70
C LEU A 470 -10.41 13.02 12.43
N LEU A 471 -11.05 13.08 11.28
CA LEU A 471 -10.42 12.78 10.00
C LEU A 471 -9.63 13.96 9.42
N GLY A 472 -9.70 15.15 10.00
CA GLY A 472 -9.08 16.37 9.48
C GLY A 472 -9.58 16.74 8.08
N HIS A 473 -10.89 16.57 7.82
CA HIS A 473 -11.50 17.00 6.57
C HIS A 473 -11.80 18.49 6.62
N LYS A 474 -11.45 19.23 5.55
CA LYS A 474 -11.69 20.68 5.50
C LYS A 474 -13.17 21.03 5.48
N THR A 475 -14.00 20.23 4.82
CA THR A 475 -15.42 20.49 4.65
C THR A 475 -16.27 19.30 5.09
N LEU A 476 -17.45 19.61 5.61
CA LEU A 476 -18.46 18.62 5.96
C LEU A 476 -18.90 17.82 4.71
N GLU A 477 -18.98 18.49 3.58
CA GLU A 477 -19.30 17.87 2.28
C GLU A 477 -18.37 16.70 1.93
N THR A 478 -17.05 16.85 2.18
CA THR A 478 -16.10 15.77 1.97
C THR A 478 -16.42 14.57 2.84
N THR A 479 -16.80 14.80 4.10
CA THR A 479 -17.18 13.72 5.03
C THR A 479 -18.49 13.06 4.60
N LEU A 480 -19.51 13.85 4.31
CA LEU A 480 -20.82 13.37 3.85
C LEU A 480 -20.73 12.52 2.57
N ARG A 481 -19.94 12.94 1.60
CA ARG A 481 -19.74 12.18 0.35
C ARG A 481 -19.24 10.76 0.59
N PHE A 482 -18.30 10.59 1.55
CA PHE A 482 -17.76 9.28 1.86
C PHE A 482 -18.71 8.39 2.65
N TYR A 483 -19.60 8.98 3.45
CA TYR A 483 -20.48 8.23 4.37
C TYR A 483 -21.97 8.33 4.02
N ALA A 484 -22.31 8.96 2.89
CA ALA A 484 -23.69 9.16 2.46
C ALA A 484 -24.50 7.85 2.39
N LEU A 485 -23.88 6.74 1.99
CA LEU A 485 -24.54 5.44 1.91
C LEU A 485 -24.96 4.97 3.31
N ILE A 486 -24.07 5.03 4.29
CA ILE A 486 -24.35 4.64 5.68
C ILE A 486 -25.41 5.52 6.29
N CYS A 487 -25.32 6.84 6.07
CA CYS A 487 -26.32 7.79 6.53
C CYS A 487 -27.71 7.53 5.91
N ARG A 488 -27.77 7.10 4.64
CA ARG A 488 -29.03 6.76 3.95
C ARG A 488 -29.67 5.50 4.52
N GLU A 489 -28.91 4.44 4.72
CA GLU A 489 -29.38 3.18 5.32
C GLU A 489 -29.96 3.43 6.70
N GLN A 490 -29.26 4.13 7.57
CA GLN A 490 -29.73 4.49 8.90
C GLN A 490 -30.93 5.44 8.89
N ALA A 491 -30.98 6.38 7.94
CA ALA A 491 -32.14 7.25 7.79
C ALA A 491 -33.39 6.44 7.40
N ALA A 492 -33.23 5.44 6.51
CA ALA A 492 -34.31 4.54 6.14
C ALA A 492 -34.80 3.70 7.34
N GLU A 493 -33.87 3.11 8.11
CA GLU A 493 -34.20 2.35 9.32
C GLU A 493 -34.95 3.22 10.36
N ARG A 494 -34.44 4.42 10.63
CA ARG A 494 -35.10 5.38 11.53
C ARG A 494 -36.48 5.78 11.03
N HIS A 495 -36.65 5.94 9.72
CA HIS A 495 -37.96 6.24 9.15
C HIS A 495 -38.92 5.08 9.35
N VAL A 496 -38.52 3.85 9.08
CA VAL A 496 -39.34 2.65 9.33
C VAL A 496 -39.73 2.54 10.79
N ALA A 497 -38.78 2.71 11.72
CA ALA A 497 -39.06 2.69 13.16
C ALA A 497 -40.04 3.79 13.57
N ARG A 498 -39.91 5.00 13.02
CA ARG A 498 -40.83 6.13 13.24
C ARG A 498 -42.22 5.80 12.74
N ILE A 499 -42.36 5.27 11.53
CA ILE A 499 -43.68 4.88 10.98
C ILE A 499 -44.32 3.78 11.82
N THR A 500 -43.55 2.79 12.27
CA THR A 500 -44.06 1.72 13.14
C THR A 500 -44.62 2.30 14.43
N ARG A 501 -43.86 3.17 15.11
CA ARG A 501 -44.33 3.84 16.33
C ARG A 501 -45.56 4.68 16.07
N LEU A 502 -45.60 5.53 15.04
CA LEU A 502 -46.74 6.34 14.67
C LEU A 502 -48.01 5.49 14.40
N ARG A 503 -47.84 4.33 13.77
CA ARG A 503 -48.95 3.38 13.55
C ARG A 503 -49.44 2.79 14.85
N GLU A 504 -48.59 2.49 15.81
CA GLU A 504 -48.98 2.00 17.13
C GLU A 504 -49.72 3.07 17.93
N ASP A 505 -49.16 4.28 17.98
CA ASP A 505 -49.72 5.41 18.70
C ASP A 505 -51.09 5.85 18.14
N SER A 506 -51.26 5.80 16.82
CA SER A 506 -52.48 6.23 16.12
C SER A 506 -53.54 5.14 15.95
N ARG A 507 -53.32 3.91 16.41
CA ARG A 507 -54.18 2.75 16.15
C ARG A 507 -55.62 2.96 16.63
N MET A 508 -55.80 3.52 17.85
CA MET A 508 -57.12 3.80 18.40
C MET A 508 -57.87 4.89 17.63
N LEU A 509 -57.13 5.92 17.22
CA LEU A 509 -57.68 7.02 16.42
C LEU A 509 -58.12 6.52 15.03
N ALA A 510 -57.28 5.70 14.39
CA ALA A 510 -57.59 5.08 13.12
C ALA A 510 -58.83 4.15 13.22
N ALA A 511 -58.95 3.36 14.28
CA ALA A 511 -60.12 2.51 14.53
C ALA A 511 -61.40 3.33 14.68
N ALA A 512 -61.35 4.46 15.38
CA ALA A 512 -62.49 5.37 15.49
C ALA A 512 -62.87 6.00 14.13
N THR A 513 -61.86 6.37 13.32
CA THR A 513 -62.05 7.00 12.01
C THR A 513 -62.65 6.03 10.99
N PHE A 514 -62.18 4.78 10.94
CA PHE A 514 -62.60 3.80 9.95
C PHE A 514 -63.73 2.89 10.40
N GLY A 515 -64.27 3.03 11.63
CA GLY A 515 -65.36 2.21 12.18
C GLY A 515 -65.06 0.70 12.23
N ARG A 516 -63.81 0.30 12.12
CA ARG A 516 -63.33 -1.10 12.13
C ARG A 516 -62.27 -1.29 13.22
N ARG A 517 -62.46 -2.31 14.06
CA ARG A 517 -61.34 -2.82 14.89
C ARG A 517 -60.25 -3.37 13.99
N ILE A 518 -59.13 -2.70 13.96
CA ILE A 518 -57.91 -3.25 13.32
C ILE A 518 -57.47 -4.46 14.15
N ARG A 519 -57.74 -5.67 13.66
CA ARG A 519 -57.27 -6.91 14.31
C ARG A 519 -55.73 -6.89 14.35
N ARG A 520 -55.15 -7.16 15.53
CA ARG A 520 -53.72 -7.48 15.66
C ARG A 520 -53.43 -8.70 14.77
N GLY A 521 -52.71 -8.50 13.70
CA GLY A 521 -52.15 -9.60 12.91
C GLY A 521 -51.09 -10.28 13.78
N THR A 522 -51.41 -11.43 14.30
CA THR A 522 -50.41 -12.35 14.86
C THR A 522 -49.58 -12.90 13.70
N LEU A 523 -48.45 -12.30 13.46
CA LEU A 523 -47.35 -12.93 12.70
C LEU A 523 -46.74 -14.01 13.59
N SER A 524 -47.46 -15.13 13.77
CA SER A 524 -46.83 -16.36 14.30
C SER A 524 -46.04 -16.98 13.15
N GLY A 525 -44.75 -16.62 13.04
CA GLY A 525 -43.80 -17.31 12.19
C GLY A 525 -43.46 -18.68 12.76
N ARG A 526 -44.23 -19.70 12.43
CA ARG A 526 -43.74 -21.09 12.47
C ARG A 526 -43.04 -21.38 11.15
N GLY A 527 -41.77 -21.16 11.11
CA GLY A 527 -40.87 -21.71 10.12
C GLY A 527 -40.20 -22.97 10.67
N SER A 528 -40.83 -24.12 10.50
CA SER A 528 -40.19 -25.41 10.65
C SER A 528 -39.30 -25.62 9.42
N VAL A 529 -38.00 -25.65 9.63
CA VAL A 529 -37.02 -26.11 8.62
C VAL A 529 -36.81 -27.60 8.88
N ARG A 530 -37.07 -28.41 7.87
CA ARG A 530 -36.46 -29.72 7.66
C ARG A 530 -35.28 -29.58 6.74
#